data_7c0ad7575efa4ce296b12dac757b6c14
#
_entry.id   7c0ad7575efa4ce296b12dac757b6c14
#
_cell.length_a   1.000
_cell.length_b   1.000
_cell.length_c   1.000
_cell.angle_alpha   90.00
_cell.angle_beta   90.00
_cell.angle_gamma   90.00
#
_symmetry.space_group_name_H-M   'P 1'
#
loop_
_entity.id
_entity.type
_entity.pdbx_description
1 polymer ?
#
loop_
_entity_poly.entity_id
_entity_poly.type
_entity_poly.pdbx_seq_one_letter_code
_entity_poly.pdbx_strand_id
1 'polypeptide(L)'
;MIKIENVHKKFNAGSINEVYALKNINLNVHKGDFLTIIGTNGSGKSTLLNAIAGSFIVDQGSIAIDGQEQTFHKDYQRAKLISRVFQNPFMGTAPEMSIAENLHIAFLRGSFRLPRIGLSAKQANFYSEEIKKLEMQLEGRLDNLIGSLSGGQRQALTLLMAVIKKPKVLLLDEHTAALDPKSALQVIKLTKKFIEQDQLTAVMVTHSMQQALELGTRTIMMNKGEIIDDISLEEKKR
;
A
#
# COMPACT_ATOMS: atom_id res chain seq x y z
N MET A 1 -5.91 -7.10 13.32
CA MET A 1 -4.74 -6.35 12.83
C MET A 1 -5.05 -4.87 12.65
N ILE A 2 -6.07 -4.50 11.87
CA ILE A 2 -6.58 -3.13 11.78
C ILE A 2 -7.98 -3.11 12.38
N LYS A 3 -8.26 -2.16 13.27
CA LYS A 3 -9.59 -1.94 13.84
C LYS A 3 -9.99 -0.48 13.60
N ILE A 4 -11.11 -0.27 12.96
CA ILE A 4 -11.69 1.04 12.66
C ILE A 4 -13.08 1.07 13.28
N GLU A 5 -13.36 2.07 14.11
CA GLU A 5 -14.62 2.19 14.84
C GLU A 5 -15.21 3.59 14.68
N ASN A 6 -16.43 3.66 14.16
CA ASN A 6 -17.23 4.88 14.00
C ASN A 6 -16.46 6.02 13.32
N VAL A 7 -15.64 5.72 12.29
CA VAL A 7 -14.80 6.73 11.64
C VAL A 7 -15.61 7.59 10.69
N HIS A 8 -15.47 8.90 10.86
CA HIS A 8 -16.08 9.94 10.03
C HIS A 8 -15.00 10.87 9.47
N LYS A 9 -15.19 11.33 8.23
CA LYS A 9 -14.34 12.35 7.61
C LYS A 9 -15.12 13.24 6.67
N LYS A 10 -15.05 14.53 6.93
CA LYS A 10 -15.54 15.59 6.05
C LYS A 10 -14.37 16.42 5.54
N PHE A 11 -14.40 16.78 4.28
CA PHE A 11 -13.48 17.75 3.70
C PHE A 11 -14.24 19.05 3.44
N ASN A 12 -13.58 20.19 3.58
CA ASN A 12 -14.13 21.52 3.38
C ASN A 12 -15.42 21.78 4.19
N ALA A 13 -15.45 21.30 5.44
CA ALA A 13 -16.62 21.42 6.32
C ALA A 13 -17.12 22.86 6.41
N GLY A 14 -18.44 23.06 6.30
CA GLY A 14 -19.08 24.38 6.35
C GLY A 14 -18.96 25.20 5.07
N SER A 15 -18.42 24.66 3.98
CA SER A 15 -18.35 25.33 2.68
C SER A 15 -19.32 24.71 1.66
N ILE A 16 -19.57 25.42 0.56
CA ILE A 16 -20.35 24.89 -0.60
C ILE A 16 -19.75 23.61 -1.16
N ASN A 17 -18.44 23.41 -1.00
CA ASN A 17 -17.72 22.23 -1.48
C ASN A 17 -17.50 21.19 -0.38
N GLU A 18 -18.35 21.15 0.65
CA GLU A 18 -18.28 20.11 1.68
C GLU A 18 -18.48 18.73 1.07
N VAL A 19 -17.56 17.81 1.36
CA VAL A 19 -17.66 16.40 0.98
C VAL A 19 -17.61 15.54 2.23
N TYR A 20 -18.67 14.80 2.52
CA TYR A 20 -18.71 13.80 3.58
C TYR A 20 -18.16 12.49 3.02
N ALA A 21 -16.86 12.32 3.11
CA ALA A 21 -16.11 11.27 2.42
C ALA A 21 -16.13 9.92 3.13
N LEU A 22 -16.20 9.89 4.47
CA LEU A 22 -16.38 8.67 5.27
C LEU A 22 -17.49 8.88 6.29
N LYS A 23 -18.42 7.93 6.37
CA LYS A 23 -19.62 8.01 7.21
C LYS A 23 -19.74 6.74 8.03
N ASN A 24 -19.48 6.86 9.34
CA ASN A 24 -19.63 5.76 10.29
C ASN A 24 -18.94 4.46 9.84
N ILE A 25 -17.68 4.57 9.39
CA ILE A 25 -16.94 3.39 8.94
C ILE A 25 -16.57 2.53 10.14
N ASN A 26 -16.99 1.27 10.09
CA ASN A 26 -16.64 0.22 11.03
C ASN A 26 -16.03 -0.93 10.25
N LEU A 27 -14.76 -1.29 10.54
CA LEU A 27 -14.04 -2.32 9.79
C LEU A 27 -12.99 -3.00 10.68
N ASN A 28 -13.04 -4.33 10.72
CA ASN A 28 -11.99 -5.13 11.29
C ASN A 28 -11.25 -5.91 10.21
N VAL A 29 -9.92 -5.76 10.13
CA VAL A 29 -9.05 -6.55 9.24
C VAL A 29 -8.19 -7.45 10.13
N HIS A 30 -8.25 -8.76 9.91
CA HIS A 30 -7.48 -9.73 10.68
C HIS A 30 -6.04 -9.84 10.17
N LYS A 31 -5.16 -10.39 10.98
CA LYS A 31 -3.77 -10.64 10.57
C LYS A 31 -3.76 -11.69 9.44
N GLY A 32 -3.05 -11.38 8.36
CA GLY A 32 -2.97 -12.23 7.18
C GLY A 32 -4.12 -12.04 6.18
N ASP A 33 -5.14 -11.21 6.48
CA ASP A 33 -6.17 -10.88 5.51
C ASP A 33 -5.57 -10.12 4.32
N PHE A 34 -6.02 -10.48 3.12
CA PHE A 34 -5.89 -9.64 1.94
C PHE A 34 -7.25 -9.03 1.62
N LEU A 35 -7.52 -7.86 2.20
CA LEU A 35 -8.77 -7.12 1.99
C LEU A 35 -8.71 -6.33 0.68
N THR A 36 -9.70 -6.51 -0.17
CA THR A 36 -9.90 -5.66 -1.36
C THR A 36 -11.07 -4.71 -1.14
N ILE A 37 -10.92 -3.47 -1.61
CA ILE A 37 -11.91 -2.40 -1.51
C ILE A 37 -12.34 -2.03 -2.92
N ILE A 38 -13.60 -2.20 -3.24
CA ILE A 38 -14.22 -1.84 -4.52
C ILE A 38 -15.32 -0.79 -4.32
N GLY A 39 -15.73 -0.17 -5.42
CA GLY A 39 -16.81 0.83 -5.44
C GLY A 39 -16.58 1.85 -6.55
N THR A 40 -17.59 2.68 -6.80
CA THR A 40 -17.54 3.73 -7.84
C THR A 40 -16.54 4.84 -7.49
N ASN A 41 -16.22 5.70 -8.47
CA ASN A 41 -15.44 6.90 -8.22
C ASN A 41 -16.15 7.80 -7.20
N GLY A 42 -15.40 8.36 -6.26
CA GLY A 42 -15.96 9.19 -5.19
C GLY A 42 -16.66 8.41 -4.06
N SER A 43 -16.64 7.07 -4.06
CA SER A 43 -17.27 6.28 -3.00
C SER A 43 -16.54 6.30 -1.64
N GLY A 44 -15.32 6.87 -1.57
CA GLY A 44 -14.55 6.98 -0.33
C GLY A 44 -13.39 5.99 -0.19
N LYS A 45 -13.12 5.12 -1.18
CA LYS A 45 -12.07 4.07 -1.12
C LYS A 45 -10.69 4.62 -0.80
N SER A 46 -10.19 5.56 -1.61
CA SER A 46 -8.87 6.17 -1.39
C SER A 46 -8.86 7.01 -0.11
N THR A 47 -10.00 7.57 0.29
CA THR A 47 -10.14 8.27 1.58
C THR A 47 -9.98 7.30 2.74
N LEU A 48 -10.60 6.12 2.68
CA LEU A 48 -10.42 5.08 3.71
C LEU A 48 -8.97 4.59 3.76
N LEU A 49 -8.34 4.35 2.61
CA LEU A 49 -6.93 3.96 2.55
C LEU A 49 -6.02 5.05 3.14
N ASN A 50 -6.29 6.32 2.84
CA ASN A 50 -5.57 7.48 3.39
C ASN A 50 -5.78 7.64 4.90
N ALA A 51 -6.98 7.35 5.42
CA ALA A 51 -7.27 7.34 6.85
C ALA A 51 -6.44 6.27 7.57
N ILE A 52 -6.36 5.05 7.02
CA ILE A 52 -5.51 3.97 7.55
C ILE A 52 -4.03 4.39 7.49
N ALA A 53 -3.58 4.99 6.39
CA ALA A 53 -2.21 5.46 6.21
C ALA A 53 -1.81 6.60 7.16
N GLY A 54 -2.78 7.37 7.69
CA GLY A 54 -2.52 8.56 8.51
C GLY A 54 -2.19 9.82 7.71
N SER A 55 -2.61 9.87 6.43
CA SER A 55 -2.41 11.04 5.55
C SER A 55 -3.18 12.27 6.03
N PHE A 56 -4.18 12.07 6.86
CA PHE A 56 -4.94 13.09 7.60
C PHE A 56 -5.50 12.49 8.89
N ILE A 57 -5.93 13.34 9.81
CA ILE A 57 -6.63 12.95 11.03
C ILE A 57 -8.13 12.86 10.74
N VAL A 58 -8.79 11.79 11.18
CA VAL A 58 -10.24 11.63 11.08
C VAL A 58 -10.97 12.59 12.02
N ASP A 59 -12.21 12.94 11.70
CA ASP A 59 -12.97 13.92 12.49
C ASP A 59 -13.61 13.29 13.72
N GLN A 60 -14.00 12.01 13.63
CA GLN A 60 -14.56 11.21 14.71
C GLN A 60 -14.17 9.74 14.56
N GLY A 61 -14.30 8.98 15.65
CA GLY A 61 -14.01 7.55 15.67
C GLY A 61 -12.54 7.26 16.00
N SER A 62 -12.14 5.99 15.84
CA SER A 62 -10.80 5.53 16.19
C SER A 62 -10.23 4.57 15.15
N ILE A 63 -8.89 4.56 15.04
CA ILE A 63 -8.13 3.65 14.18
C ILE A 63 -7.00 3.05 15.02
N ALA A 64 -7.03 1.72 15.22
CA ALA A 64 -5.97 0.99 15.86
C ALA A 64 -5.30 0.01 14.89
N ILE A 65 -3.97 -0.13 14.96
CA ILE A 65 -3.17 -1.02 14.11
C ILE A 65 -2.24 -1.83 15.00
N ASP A 66 -2.29 -3.15 14.86
CA ASP A 66 -1.53 -4.10 15.67
C ASP A 66 -1.74 -3.89 17.19
N GLY A 67 -2.98 -3.55 17.57
CA GLY A 67 -3.36 -3.27 18.96
C GLY A 67 -2.96 -1.89 19.48
N GLN A 68 -2.32 -1.06 18.66
CA GLN A 68 -1.87 0.28 19.04
C GLN A 68 -2.81 1.34 18.46
N GLU A 69 -3.23 2.29 19.31
CA GLU A 69 -4.02 3.44 18.90
C GLU A 69 -3.23 4.33 17.93
N GLN A 70 -3.80 4.62 16.77
CA GLN A 70 -3.17 5.36 15.69
C GLN A 70 -3.96 6.59 15.24
N THR A 71 -5.15 6.85 15.76
CA THR A 71 -6.09 7.87 15.28
C THR A 71 -5.43 9.23 15.04
N PHE A 72 -4.61 9.66 15.99
CA PHE A 72 -3.93 10.97 15.94
C PHE A 72 -2.49 10.92 15.41
N HIS A 73 -2.01 9.73 15.00
CA HIS A 73 -0.68 9.59 14.42
C HIS A 73 -0.71 9.89 12.90
N LYS A 74 0.23 10.72 12.47
CA LYS A 74 0.46 11.03 11.05
C LYS A 74 1.19 9.87 10.35
N ASP A 75 1.23 9.89 9.04
CA ASP A 75 1.82 8.87 8.17
C ASP A 75 3.27 8.51 8.53
N TYR A 76 4.14 9.50 8.79
CA TYR A 76 5.53 9.25 9.17
C TYR A 76 5.66 8.51 10.52
N GLN A 77 4.71 8.70 11.44
CA GLN A 77 4.67 7.99 12.72
C GLN A 77 4.21 6.54 12.52
N ARG A 78 3.25 6.32 11.60
CA ARG A 78 2.76 4.99 11.22
C ARG A 78 3.73 4.23 10.30
N ALA A 79 4.74 4.88 9.73
CA ALA A 79 5.70 4.28 8.79
C ALA A 79 6.47 3.06 9.34
N LYS A 80 6.49 2.85 10.66
CA LYS A 80 7.02 1.64 11.30
C LYS A 80 6.11 0.42 11.10
N LEU A 81 4.81 0.65 10.98
CA LEU A 81 3.78 -0.38 10.90
C LEU A 81 3.27 -0.57 9.47
N ILE A 82 3.18 0.51 8.72
CA ILE A 82 2.52 0.56 7.41
C ILE A 82 3.53 0.83 6.30
N SER A 83 3.33 0.16 5.17
CA SER A 83 3.90 0.53 3.87
C SER A 83 2.80 0.81 2.88
N ARG A 84 3.08 1.67 1.90
CA ARG A 84 2.14 2.00 0.84
C ARG A 84 2.79 1.93 -0.53
N VAL A 85 2.05 1.38 -1.49
CA VAL A 85 2.34 1.45 -2.92
C VAL A 85 1.27 2.33 -3.56
N PHE A 86 1.70 3.35 -4.30
CA PHE A 86 0.82 4.32 -4.94
C PHE A 86 0.44 3.90 -6.36
N GLN A 87 -0.64 4.47 -6.89
CA GLN A 87 -1.06 4.31 -8.27
C GLN A 87 0.01 4.80 -9.25
N ASN A 88 0.59 5.97 -8.97
CA ASN A 88 1.69 6.51 -9.75
C ASN A 88 3.02 6.02 -9.19
N PRO A 89 3.81 5.22 -9.92
CA PRO A 89 5.09 4.67 -9.44
C PRO A 89 6.17 5.72 -9.18
N PHE A 90 6.00 6.97 -9.64
CA PHE A 90 6.89 8.07 -9.30
C PHE A 90 6.69 8.56 -7.86
N MET A 91 5.48 8.39 -7.30
CA MET A 91 5.22 8.71 -5.91
C MET A 91 5.81 7.61 -5.01
N GLY A 92 6.79 7.93 -4.23
CA GLY A 92 7.47 6.95 -3.36
C GLY A 92 8.85 6.52 -3.88
N THR A 93 9.31 7.13 -4.98
CA THR A 93 10.67 6.95 -5.51
C THR A 93 11.38 8.29 -5.66
N ALA A 94 12.71 8.28 -5.60
CA ALA A 94 13.57 9.41 -5.96
C ALA A 94 14.18 9.13 -7.35
N PRO A 95 13.62 9.68 -8.45
CA PRO A 95 14.00 9.31 -9.82
C PRO A 95 15.47 9.57 -10.17
N GLU A 96 16.06 10.59 -9.54
CA GLU A 96 17.47 11.00 -9.73
C GLU A 96 18.46 10.18 -8.88
N MET A 97 17.97 9.28 -8.05
CA MET A 97 18.79 8.39 -7.24
C MET A 97 18.84 7.00 -7.88
N SER A 98 19.91 6.26 -7.58
CA SER A 98 20.08 4.89 -8.04
C SER A 98 19.06 3.94 -7.44
N ILE A 99 18.91 2.76 -8.04
CA ILE A 99 18.08 1.68 -7.53
C ILE A 99 18.51 1.30 -6.10
N ALA A 100 19.83 1.17 -5.89
CA ALA A 100 20.37 0.81 -4.57
C ALA A 100 20.08 1.85 -3.49
N GLU A 101 20.18 3.13 -3.83
CA GLU A 101 19.88 4.23 -2.90
C GLU A 101 18.39 4.27 -2.54
N ASN A 102 17.50 4.11 -3.52
CA ASN A 102 16.05 4.03 -3.28
C ASN A 102 15.70 2.86 -2.35
N LEU A 103 16.27 1.66 -2.59
CA LEU A 103 16.09 0.50 -1.71
C LEU A 103 16.63 0.77 -0.31
N HIS A 104 17.77 1.47 -0.21
CA HIS A 104 18.37 1.80 1.07
C HIS A 104 17.49 2.73 1.88
N ILE A 105 16.95 3.79 1.27
CA ILE A 105 16.00 4.70 1.93
C ILE A 105 14.76 3.92 2.41
N ALA A 106 14.19 3.06 1.57
CA ALA A 106 13.06 2.22 1.95
C ALA A 106 13.40 1.28 3.10
N PHE A 107 14.59 0.69 3.11
CA PHE A 107 15.07 -0.18 4.17
C PHE A 107 15.30 0.55 5.51
N LEU A 108 15.61 1.85 5.46
CA LEU A 108 15.76 2.69 6.66
C LEU A 108 14.42 3.14 7.27
N ARG A 109 13.30 2.97 6.56
CA ARG A 109 11.98 3.40 7.01
C ARG A 109 11.68 2.96 8.45
N GLY A 110 11.18 3.91 9.27
CA GLY A 110 10.80 3.65 10.66
C GLY A 110 11.97 3.29 11.60
N SER A 111 13.22 3.43 11.15
CA SER A 111 14.41 3.23 11.97
C SER A 111 15.06 4.57 12.30
N PHE A 112 15.41 4.77 13.57
CA PHE A 112 16.32 5.86 13.93
C PHE A 112 17.75 5.40 13.61
N ARG A 113 18.40 6.06 12.67
CA ARG A 113 19.81 5.80 12.34
C ARG A 113 20.55 7.12 12.15
N LEU A 114 21.78 7.15 12.59
CA LEU A 114 22.69 8.25 12.28
C LEU A 114 23.01 8.26 10.78
N PRO A 115 23.17 9.45 10.17
CA PRO A 115 23.58 9.57 8.77
C PRO A 115 24.87 8.76 8.54
N ARG A 116 24.85 7.88 7.55
CA ARG A 116 26.02 7.16 7.06
C ARG A 116 26.23 7.50 5.59
N ILE A 117 27.47 7.77 5.24
CA ILE A 117 27.84 8.06 3.85
C ILE A 117 28.05 6.73 3.12
N GLY A 118 27.29 6.56 2.02
CA GLY A 118 27.43 5.44 1.09
C GLY A 118 26.83 4.11 1.54
N LEU A 119 26.77 3.18 0.62
CA LEU A 119 26.31 1.81 0.80
C LEU A 119 27.50 0.89 1.05
N SER A 120 27.42 0.03 2.06
CA SER A 120 28.41 -1.02 2.26
C SER A 120 28.23 -2.13 1.21
N ALA A 121 29.32 -2.84 0.85
CA ALA A 121 29.26 -4.00 -0.04
C ALA A 121 28.23 -5.07 0.44
N LYS A 122 28.10 -5.26 1.76
CA LYS A 122 27.11 -6.16 2.34
C LYS A 122 25.67 -5.72 2.02
N GLN A 123 25.39 -4.42 2.06
CA GLN A 123 24.08 -3.87 1.72
C GLN A 123 23.80 -3.97 0.23
N ALA A 124 24.79 -3.68 -0.62
CA ALA A 124 24.64 -3.83 -2.07
C ALA A 124 24.34 -5.28 -2.46
N ASN A 125 25.04 -6.25 -1.89
CA ASN A 125 24.77 -7.68 -2.10
C ASN A 125 23.35 -8.07 -1.62
N PHE A 126 22.94 -7.59 -0.45
CA PHE A 126 21.58 -7.82 0.03
C PHE A 126 20.52 -7.27 -0.93
N TYR A 127 20.69 -6.05 -1.43
CA TYR A 127 19.73 -5.47 -2.39
C TYR A 127 19.74 -6.19 -3.73
N SER A 128 20.90 -6.67 -4.19
CA SER A 128 21.00 -7.50 -5.40
C SER A 128 20.19 -8.79 -5.27
N GLU A 129 20.27 -9.48 -4.12
CA GLU A 129 19.48 -10.69 -3.87
C GLU A 129 17.97 -10.38 -3.76
N GLU A 130 17.59 -9.26 -3.12
CA GLU A 130 16.18 -8.86 -3.04
C GLU A 130 15.58 -8.53 -4.42
N ILE A 131 16.34 -7.84 -5.28
CA ILE A 131 15.90 -7.48 -6.64
C ILE A 131 15.71 -8.71 -7.53
N LYS A 132 16.50 -9.76 -7.38
CA LYS A 132 16.31 -11.03 -8.13
C LYS A 132 14.91 -11.59 -7.98
N LYS A 133 14.25 -11.36 -6.84
CA LYS A 133 12.87 -11.80 -6.59
C LYS A 133 11.84 -11.20 -7.54
N LEU A 134 12.18 -10.07 -8.18
CA LEU A 134 11.33 -9.41 -9.17
C LEU A 134 11.34 -10.12 -10.54
N GLU A 135 12.36 -10.93 -10.85
CA GLU A 135 12.50 -11.67 -12.12
C GLU A 135 12.42 -10.72 -13.35
N MET A 136 13.07 -9.52 -13.23
CA MET A 136 13.04 -8.44 -14.24
C MET A 136 14.42 -8.06 -14.75
N GLN A 137 15.45 -8.86 -14.49
CA GLN A 137 16.84 -8.64 -14.90
C GLN A 137 17.38 -7.28 -14.42
N LEU A 138 17.08 -6.92 -13.17
CA LEU A 138 17.52 -5.66 -12.55
C LEU A 138 18.70 -5.84 -11.58
N GLU A 139 19.10 -7.07 -11.27
CA GLU A 139 20.13 -7.40 -10.27
C GLU A 139 21.52 -6.85 -10.61
N GLY A 140 21.83 -6.69 -11.89
CA GLY A 140 23.08 -6.07 -12.38
C GLY A 140 22.97 -4.55 -12.61
N ARG A 141 21.85 -3.91 -12.23
CA ARG A 141 21.53 -2.50 -12.54
C ARG A 141 21.37 -1.62 -11.30
N LEU A 142 21.94 -2.03 -10.18
CA LEU A 142 21.81 -1.34 -8.88
C LEU A 142 22.20 0.14 -8.93
N ASP A 143 23.22 0.49 -9.74
CA ASP A 143 23.73 1.85 -9.89
C ASP A 143 22.96 2.68 -10.93
N ASN A 144 22.03 2.07 -11.67
CA ASN A 144 21.21 2.80 -12.63
C ASN A 144 20.21 3.69 -11.90
N LEU A 145 19.93 4.87 -12.46
CA LEU A 145 18.88 5.76 -11.95
C LEU A 145 17.51 5.09 -12.09
N ILE A 146 16.70 5.19 -11.03
CA ILE A 146 15.35 4.59 -11.05
C ILE A 146 14.47 5.26 -12.12
N GLY A 147 14.76 6.52 -12.46
CA GLY A 147 14.12 7.26 -13.54
C GLY A 147 14.24 6.61 -14.92
N SER A 148 15.28 5.79 -15.15
CA SER A 148 15.51 5.08 -16.43
C SER A 148 14.70 3.79 -16.58
N LEU A 149 13.98 3.35 -15.55
CA LEU A 149 13.20 2.11 -15.58
C LEU A 149 11.87 2.29 -16.33
N SER A 150 11.38 1.21 -16.96
CA SER A 150 10.02 1.18 -17.48
C SER A 150 8.99 1.31 -16.35
N GLY A 151 7.74 1.69 -16.67
CA GLY A 151 6.66 1.82 -15.69
C GLY A 151 6.46 0.54 -14.87
N GLY A 152 6.44 -0.62 -15.53
CA GLY A 152 6.30 -1.92 -14.86
C GLY A 152 7.48 -2.28 -13.95
N GLN A 153 8.72 -2.05 -14.42
CA GLN A 153 9.92 -2.27 -13.60
C GLN A 153 9.95 -1.36 -12.38
N ARG A 154 9.59 -0.09 -12.55
CA ARG A 154 9.53 0.87 -11.45
C ARG A 154 8.45 0.51 -10.44
N GLN A 155 7.28 0.08 -10.90
CA GLN A 155 6.20 -0.35 -10.01
C GLN A 155 6.56 -1.60 -9.23
N ALA A 156 7.19 -2.59 -9.88
CA ALA A 156 7.68 -3.78 -9.20
C ALA A 156 8.74 -3.44 -8.15
N LEU A 157 9.66 -2.51 -8.47
CA LEU A 157 10.65 -2.03 -7.52
C LEU A 157 10.00 -1.28 -6.35
N THR A 158 8.99 -0.43 -6.60
CA THR A 158 8.22 0.25 -5.55
C THR A 158 7.52 -0.75 -4.63
N LEU A 159 6.98 -1.82 -5.19
CA LEU A 159 6.40 -2.92 -4.41
C LEU A 159 7.46 -3.60 -3.53
N LEU A 160 8.64 -3.93 -4.08
CA LEU A 160 9.76 -4.49 -3.31
C LEU A 160 10.18 -3.53 -2.17
N MET A 161 10.33 -2.24 -2.46
CA MET A 161 10.64 -1.21 -1.47
C MET A 161 9.60 -1.17 -0.34
N ALA A 162 8.33 -1.41 -0.66
CA ALA A 162 7.27 -1.44 0.33
C ALA A 162 7.37 -2.66 1.25
N VAL A 163 7.78 -3.82 0.75
CA VAL A 163 7.80 -5.08 1.51
C VAL A 163 9.16 -5.46 2.08
N ILE A 164 10.26 -4.87 1.62
CA ILE A 164 11.65 -5.23 2.00
C ILE A 164 11.89 -5.26 3.51
N LYS A 165 11.09 -4.51 4.27
CA LYS A 165 11.15 -4.43 5.73
C LYS A 165 9.99 -5.14 6.43
N LYS A 166 9.24 -5.97 5.70
CA LYS A 166 8.11 -6.75 6.20
C LYS A 166 7.17 -5.91 7.07
N PRO A 167 6.42 -4.96 6.48
CA PRO A 167 5.49 -4.13 7.24
C PRO A 167 4.40 -4.99 7.88
N LYS A 168 3.76 -4.48 8.93
CA LYS A 168 2.57 -5.11 9.51
C LYS A 168 1.38 -5.03 8.57
N VAL A 169 1.25 -3.90 7.86
CA VAL A 169 0.18 -3.62 6.90
C VAL A 169 0.76 -3.09 5.60
N LEU A 170 0.36 -3.69 4.49
CA LEU A 170 0.67 -3.22 3.14
C LEU A 170 -0.58 -2.57 2.54
N LEU A 171 -0.50 -1.29 2.17
CA LEU A 171 -1.56 -0.56 1.49
C LEU A 171 -1.23 -0.46 0.00
N LEU A 172 -2.17 -0.85 -0.85
CA LEU A 172 -2.05 -0.88 -2.31
C LEU A 172 -3.15 0.01 -2.92
N ASP A 173 -2.76 1.13 -3.52
CA ASP A 173 -3.70 2.11 -4.08
C ASP A 173 -3.69 2.02 -5.59
N GLU A 174 -4.58 1.23 -6.18
CA GLU A 174 -4.72 1.04 -7.65
C GLU A 174 -3.38 0.84 -8.37
N HIS A 175 -2.46 0.15 -7.74
CA HIS A 175 -1.03 0.09 -8.06
C HIS A 175 -0.70 -0.53 -9.43
N THR A 176 -1.69 -0.97 -10.18
CA THR A 176 -1.51 -1.51 -11.54
C THR A 176 -2.28 -0.73 -12.61
N ALA A 177 -3.07 0.28 -12.22
CA ALA A 177 -3.98 0.97 -13.16
C ALA A 177 -3.26 1.79 -14.25
N ALA A 178 -2.04 2.27 -13.96
CA ALA A 178 -1.24 3.07 -14.89
C ALA A 178 -0.30 2.24 -15.78
N LEU A 179 -0.37 0.90 -15.72
CA LEU A 179 0.53 0.01 -16.43
C LEU A 179 -0.13 -0.60 -17.68
N ASP A 180 0.71 -0.97 -18.64
CA ASP A 180 0.27 -1.83 -19.73
C ASP A 180 -0.17 -3.22 -19.22
N PRO A 181 -1.04 -3.96 -19.95
CA PRO A 181 -1.63 -5.20 -19.45
C PRO A 181 -0.60 -6.27 -19.04
N LYS A 182 0.52 -6.38 -19.78
CA LYS A 182 1.57 -7.38 -19.50
C LYS A 182 2.29 -7.04 -18.19
N SER A 183 2.69 -5.79 -18.03
CA SER A 183 3.34 -5.30 -16.80
C SER A 183 2.39 -5.38 -15.60
N ALA A 184 1.12 -5.04 -15.78
CA ALA A 184 0.11 -5.15 -14.73
C ALA A 184 -0.01 -6.59 -14.20
N LEU A 185 -0.12 -7.58 -15.10
CA LEU A 185 -0.17 -9.00 -14.72
C LEU A 185 1.08 -9.45 -13.96
N GLN A 186 2.26 -8.98 -14.36
CA GLN A 186 3.50 -9.31 -13.68
C GLN A 186 3.55 -8.71 -12.27
N VAL A 187 3.18 -7.43 -12.11
CA VAL A 187 3.12 -6.77 -10.80
C VAL A 187 2.07 -7.43 -9.89
N ILE A 188 0.91 -7.85 -10.42
CA ILE A 188 -0.11 -8.60 -9.67
C ILE A 188 0.45 -9.93 -9.14
N LYS A 189 1.16 -10.69 -9.98
CA LYS A 189 1.80 -11.95 -9.56
C LYS A 189 2.83 -11.72 -8.45
N LEU A 190 3.65 -10.67 -8.57
CA LEU A 190 4.61 -10.29 -7.54
C LEU A 190 3.92 -9.86 -6.24
N THR A 191 2.83 -9.09 -6.33
CA THR A 191 2.02 -8.67 -5.17
C THR A 191 1.52 -9.90 -4.41
N LYS A 192 0.91 -10.86 -5.10
CA LYS A 192 0.44 -12.11 -4.51
C LYS A 192 1.59 -12.89 -3.87
N LYS A 193 2.69 -13.10 -4.60
CA LYS A 193 3.89 -13.80 -4.14
C LYS A 193 4.41 -13.21 -2.81
N PHE A 194 4.59 -11.89 -2.72
CA PHE A 194 5.11 -11.25 -1.51
C PHE A 194 4.14 -11.30 -0.33
N ILE A 195 2.83 -11.13 -0.57
CA ILE A 195 1.82 -11.21 0.49
C ILE A 195 1.78 -12.63 1.07
N GLU A 196 1.77 -13.66 0.22
CA GLU A 196 1.72 -15.07 0.65
C GLU A 196 3.01 -15.50 1.36
N GLN A 197 4.19 -15.17 0.79
CA GLN A 197 5.48 -15.58 1.36
C GLN A 197 5.73 -15.00 2.75
N ASP A 198 5.37 -13.74 2.96
CA ASP A 198 5.62 -13.04 4.24
C ASP A 198 4.37 -12.97 5.12
N GLN A 199 3.25 -13.61 4.71
CA GLN A 199 1.95 -13.58 5.40
C GLN A 199 1.52 -12.17 5.80
N LEU A 200 1.68 -11.22 4.86
CA LEU A 200 1.38 -9.81 5.10
C LEU A 200 -0.12 -9.59 5.21
N THR A 201 -0.53 -8.70 6.09
CA THR A 201 -1.88 -8.14 6.04
C THR A 201 -1.89 -7.05 4.98
N ALA A 202 -2.77 -7.15 3.99
CA ALA A 202 -2.83 -6.20 2.89
C ALA A 202 -4.23 -5.59 2.73
N VAL A 203 -4.27 -4.31 2.35
CA VAL A 203 -5.50 -3.61 1.96
C VAL A 203 -5.26 -3.02 0.58
N MET A 204 -6.06 -3.42 -0.40
CA MET A 204 -5.94 -3.00 -1.79
C MET A 204 -7.20 -2.29 -2.27
N VAL A 205 -7.05 -1.09 -2.79
CA VAL A 205 -8.09 -0.42 -3.59
C VAL A 205 -7.90 -0.81 -5.05
N THR A 206 -8.98 -1.23 -5.71
CA THR A 206 -8.98 -1.53 -7.14
C THR A 206 -10.33 -1.20 -7.79
N HIS A 207 -10.30 -0.85 -9.07
CA HIS A 207 -11.49 -0.74 -9.91
C HIS A 207 -11.83 -2.05 -10.64
N SER A 208 -10.90 -3.01 -10.66
CA SER A 208 -11.10 -4.29 -11.30
C SER A 208 -11.79 -5.27 -10.37
N MET A 209 -13.04 -5.60 -10.67
CA MET A 209 -13.79 -6.64 -9.97
C MET A 209 -13.06 -7.98 -10.02
N GLN A 210 -12.47 -8.32 -11.18
CA GLN A 210 -11.71 -9.55 -11.34
C GLN A 210 -10.53 -9.61 -10.38
N GLN A 211 -9.72 -8.53 -10.28
CA GLN A 211 -8.61 -8.49 -9.33
C GLN A 211 -9.08 -8.60 -7.88
N ALA A 212 -10.20 -7.96 -7.54
CA ALA A 212 -10.75 -8.03 -6.19
C ALA A 212 -11.17 -9.45 -5.80
N LEU A 213 -11.76 -10.19 -6.74
CA LEU A 213 -12.20 -11.56 -6.51
C LEU A 213 -11.03 -12.56 -6.49
N GLU A 214 -10.05 -12.40 -7.39
CA GLU A 214 -8.93 -13.34 -7.54
C GLU A 214 -7.87 -13.20 -6.44
N LEU A 215 -7.60 -11.98 -5.96
CA LEU A 215 -6.50 -11.71 -5.03
C LEU A 215 -6.96 -11.65 -3.58
N GLY A 216 -8.07 -10.98 -3.32
CA GLY A 216 -8.52 -10.74 -1.95
C GLY A 216 -9.06 -12.01 -1.27
N THR A 217 -8.72 -12.20 -0.01
CA THR A 217 -9.40 -13.18 0.86
C THR A 217 -10.76 -12.65 1.33
N ARG A 218 -10.97 -11.34 1.28
CA ARG A 218 -12.20 -10.63 1.65
C ARG A 218 -12.34 -9.39 0.79
N THR A 219 -13.57 -9.02 0.44
CA THR A 219 -13.86 -7.84 -0.38
C THR A 219 -14.93 -7.00 0.29
N ILE A 220 -14.67 -5.71 0.48
CA ILE A 220 -15.71 -4.76 0.87
C ILE A 220 -16.10 -3.88 -0.31
N MET A 221 -17.40 -3.54 -0.36
CA MET A 221 -17.92 -2.59 -1.35
C MET A 221 -18.25 -1.27 -0.65
N MET A 222 -17.74 -0.18 -1.21
CA MET A 222 -18.03 1.17 -0.70
C MET A 222 -18.94 1.94 -1.64
N ASN A 223 -19.86 2.69 -1.09
CA ASN A 223 -20.72 3.64 -1.81
C ASN A 223 -20.98 4.88 -0.95
N LYS A 224 -20.83 6.07 -1.52
CA LYS A 224 -21.11 7.38 -0.88
C LYS A 224 -20.55 7.54 0.54
N GLY A 225 -19.35 7.01 0.78
CA GLY A 225 -18.65 7.10 2.07
C GLY A 225 -19.01 6.04 3.08
N GLU A 226 -19.77 5.02 2.73
CA GLU A 226 -20.22 3.93 3.59
C GLU A 226 -19.74 2.58 3.05
N ILE A 227 -19.56 1.59 3.93
CA ILE A 227 -19.40 0.18 3.55
C ILE A 227 -20.82 -0.38 3.40
N ILE A 228 -21.16 -0.83 2.18
CA ILE A 228 -22.49 -1.34 1.86
C ILE A 228 -22.52 -2.87 1.77
N ASP A 229 -21.36 -3.49 1.60
CA ASP A 229 -21.24 -4.95 1.53
C ASP A 229 -19.87 -5.41 2.00
N ASP A 230 -19.79 -6.63 2.52
CA ASP A 230 -18.58 -7.25 3.10
C ASP A 230 -18.59 -8.74 2.82
N ILE A 231 -17.91 -9.12 1.76
CA ILE A 231 -17.96 -10.44 1.15
C ILE A 231 -16.73 -11.25 1.56
N SER A 232 -16.92 -12.33 2.28
CA SER A 232 -15.89 -13.30 2.66
C SER A 232 -15.43 -14.17 1.49
N LEU A 233 -14.33 -14.90 1.67
CA LEU A 233 -13.82 -15.83 0.65
C LEU A 233 -14.83 -16.95 0.33
N GLU A 234 -15.61 -17.39 1.31
CA GLU A 234 -16.62 -18.45 1.12
C GLU A 234 -17.79 -17.96 0.27
N GLU A 235 -18.21 -16.72 0.46
CA GLU A 235 -19.28 -16.08 -0.31
C GLU A 235 -18.87 -15.76 -1.75
N LYS A 236 -17.58 -15.45 -1.99
CA LYS A 236 -17.03 -15.23 -3.33
C LYS A 236 -17.08 -16.46 -4.25
N LYS A 237 -17.17 -17.66 -3.68
CA LYS A 237 -17.17 -18.93 -4.43
C LYS A 237 -18.58 -19.39 -4.81
N ARG A 238 -19.62 -18.67 -4.38
CA ARG A 238 -21.05 -18.92 -4.72
C ARG A 238 -21.48 -18.00 -5.85
#